data_25a1061d85fdcd7010eda5a984cc5201
#
_entry.id   25a1061d85fdcd7010eda5a984cc5201
#
_cell.length_a   1.000
_cell.length_b   1.000
_cell.length_c   1.000
_cell.angle_alpha   90.00
_cell.angle_beta   90.00
_cell.angle_gamma   90.00
#
_symmetry.space_group_name_H-M   'P 1'
#
loop_
_entity.id
_entity.type
_entity.pdbx_description
1 polymer ?
#
loop_
_entity_poly.entity_id
_entity_poly.type
_entity_poly.pdbx_seq_one_letter_code
_entity_poly.pdbx_strand_id
1 'polypeptide(L)'
;MPYILRAPTLITDFSATTGMTLTQGTGSVVLDTDATKRTVGSASLKIRQLASAFSASVDLDCRNAAFGGTGSDGFSMSADNMVHLRSFIDTPNNQTTVSLFFSNDAAGFGNYFAATVAPAQTSSTASWANAMWDRGEGRADWTVGAGSPNWATTIKTIRIRPEANANGTLNTWLDALYRGGYAKPKILISFDDSNDQQYNIAKPVLDEVGLKATFFMIGDPVQRNVSGSLTEAMADTLYADGHDLAFHQWFNTYNNYGELTPYQLDWELDRWYEYAYRKGWTRACHHLAYPQGVSSEAIRAQLATRGMLTARTTLRLVQHHLFGLDNPYALRCHVWSSTDGTAGPISWMNTAVKYGASINIAFHQHHATVSTGAQISTADFRTIIRHAYRLHASNVADVVTHSQWYNGMG
;
A
#
# COMPACT_ATOMS: atom_id res chain seq x y z
N MET A 1 15.77 8.97 -8.09
CA MET A 1 14.82 8.00 -7.49
C MET A 1 15.41 6.60 -7.65
N PRO A 2 16.04 6.04 -6.62
CA PRO A 2 16.79 4.78 -6.75
C PRO A 2 15.92 3.52 -6.91
N TYR A 3 14.60 3.65 -6.82
CA TYR A 3 13.68 2.50 -6.82
C TYR A 3 12.86 2.33 -8.09
N ILE A 4 12.87 3.29 -9.03
CA ILE A 4 12.13 3.15 -10.28
C ILE A 4 13.04 2.44 -11.28
N LEU A 5 12.71 1.18 -11.62
CA LEU A 5 13.41 0.41 -12.66
C LEU A 5 12.91 0.77 -14.05
N ARG A 6 11.64 1.18 -14.16
CA ARG A 6 11.02 1.66 -15.38
C ARG A 6 10.00 2.74 -15.04
N ALA A 7 10.19 3.94 -15.59
CA ALA A 7 9.28 5.05 -15.39
C ALA A 7 7.90 4.76 -16.03
N PRO A 8 6.80 5.15 -15.39
CA PRO A 8 5.48 5.09 -16.00
C PRO A 8 5.37 6.15 -17.11
N THR A 9 4.58 5.83 -18.13
CA THR A 9 4.23 6.78 -19.20
C THR A 9 2.87 7.39 -18.88
N LEU A 10 2.82 8.71 -18.78
CA LEU A 10 1.57 9.45 -18.57
C LEU A 10 0.67 9.27 -19.79
N ILE A 11 -0.59 8.86 -19.57
CA ILE A 11 -1.65 8.88 -20.58
C ILE A 11 -2.35 10.23 -20.51
N THR A 12 -2.77 10.66 -19.33
CA THR A 12 -3.38 11.98 -19.09
C THR A 12 -3.21 12.43 -17.65
N ASP A 13 -3.11 13.75 -17.46
CA ASP A 13 -3.15 14.41 -16.14
C ASP A 13 -4.53 15.04 -15.86
N PHE A 14 -5.51 14.78 -16.70
CA PHE A 14 -6.87 15.32 -16.61
C PHE A 14 -6.97 16.85 -16.50
N SER A 15 -5.93 17.60 -16.89
CA SER A 15 -5.92 19.07 -16.84
C SER A 15 -6.77 19.74 -17.91
N ALA A 16 -7.23 18.98 -18.91
CA ALA A 16 -8.10 19.43 -19.99
C ALA A 16 -9.06 18.33 -20.41
N THR A 17 -10.17 18.70 -21.04
CA THR A 17 -11.19 17.75 -21.54
C THR A 17 -11.05 17.46 -23.03
N THR A 18 -10.01 17.96 -23.70
CA THR A 18 -9.76 17.71 -25.12
C THR A 18 -9.58 16.21 -25.39
N GLY A 19 -10.36 15.66 -26.31
CA GLY A 19 -10.36 14.23 -26.60
C GLY A 19 -11.11 13.38 -25.59
N MET A 20 -11.87 13.99 -24.67
CA MET A 20 -12.71 13.30 -23.70
C MET A 20 -14.19 13.43 -24.05
N THR A 21 -14.94 12.35 -23.82
CA THR A 21 -16.39 12.36 -23.79
C THR A 21 -16.85 12.23 -22.35
N LEU A 22 -17.52 13.27 -21.83
CA LEU A 22 -17.98 13.33 -20.46
C LEU A 22 -19.44 12.86 -20.39
N THR A 23 -19.69 11.72 -19.77
CA THR A 23 -21.03 11.20 -19.53
C THR A 23 -21.46 11.58 -18.13
N GLN A 24 -22.48 12.40 -18.00
CA GLN A 24 -22.94 12.89 -16.69
C GLN A 24 -24.01 11.99 -16.06
N GLY A 25 -24.89 11.40 -16.84
CA GLY A 25 -26.01 10.59 -16.34
C GLY A 25 -26.82 11.34 -15.29
N THR A 26 -26.98 10.74 -14.11
CA THR A 26 -27.60 11.37 -12.93
C THR A 26 -26.61 12.14 -12.06
N GLY A 27 -25.30 12.05 -12.36
CA GLY A 27 -24.22 12.71 -11.62
C GLY A 27 -23.69 13.96 -12.33
N SER A 28 -22.41 14.24 -12.18
CA SER A 28 -21.71 15.29 -12.94
C SER A 28 -20.25 14.92 -13.20
N VAL A 29 -19.69 15.46 -14.28
CA VAL A 29 -18.26 15.36 -14.62
C VAL A 29 -17.79 16.76 -15.00
N VAL A 30 -16.85 17.33 -14.24
CA VAL A 30 -16.36 18.71 -14.42
C VAL A 30 -14.86 18.80 -14.12
N LEU A 31 -14.18 19.77 -14.77
CA LEU A 31 -12.82 20.13 -14.38
C LEU A 31 -12.84 20.85 -13.02
N ASP A 32 -11.90 20.53 -12.17
CA ASP A 32 -11.71 21.14 -10.86
C ASP A 32 -10.27 21.64 -10.73
N THR A 33 -10.11 22.92 -10.40
CA THR A 33 -8.81 23.56 -10.24
C THR A 33 -8.32 23.61 -8.80
N ASP A 34 -9.02 22.99 -7.87
CA ASP A 34 -8.60 22.91 -6.45
C ASP A 34 -7.22 22.23 -6.35
N ALA A 35 -6.23 22.99 -5.90
CA ALA A 35 -4.85 22.53 -5.76
C ALA A 35 -4.70 21.37 -4.76
N THR A 36 -5.64 21.21 -3.84
CA THR A 36 -5.64 20.12 -2.86
C THR A 36 -6.13 18.78 -3.46
N LYS A 37 -6.72 18.82 -4.65
CA LYS A 37 -7.30 17.67 -5.37
C LYS A 37 -6.51 17.27 -6.61
N ARG A 38 -5.25 17.72 -6.72
CA ARG A 38 -4.34 17.33 -7.79
C ARG A 38 -2.90 17.26 -7.30
N THR A 39 -2.10 16.44 -7.94
CA THR A 39 -0.65 16.34 -7.73
C THR A 39 0.12 16.47 -9.05
N VAL A 40 -0.59 16.35 -10.18
CA VAL A 40 -0.06 16.47 -11.54
C VAL A 40 -0.92 17.46 -12.30
N GLY A 41 -0.32 18.23 -13.21
CA GLY A 41 -1.02 19.14 -14.07
C GLY A 41 -1.63 20.38 -13.38
N SER A 42 -2.57 21.03 -14.06
CA SER A 42 -3.20 22.28 -13.63
C SER A 42 -4.63 22.14 -13.09
N ALA A 43 -5.27 20.98 -13.34
CA ALA A 43 -6.61 20.65 -12.87
C ALA A 43 -6.72 19.14 -12.66
N SER A 44 -7.82 18.69 -12.07
CA SER A 44 -8.25 17.30 -12.01
C SER A 44 -9.67 17.17 -12.57
N LEU A 45 -10.09 15.96 -12.95
CA LEU A 45 -11.44 15.72 -13.43
C LEU A 45 -12.31 15.16 -12.31
N LYS A 46 -13.23 15.97 -11.81
CA LYS A 46 -14.17 15.58 -10.75
C LYS A 46 -15.35 14.82 -11.35
N ILE A 47 -15.54 13.59 -10.91
CA ILE A 47 -16.72 12.77 -11.20
C ILE A 47 -17.55 12.65 -9.91
N ARG A 48 -18.81 13.12 -9.98
CA ARG A 48 -19.79 12.99 -8.91
C ARG A 48 -20.80 11.92 -9.27
N GLN A 49 -20.93 10.91 -8.42
CA GLN A 49 -21.98 9.88 -8.51
C GLN A 49 -22.99 10.08 -7.38
N LEU A 50 -24.27 9.96 -7.67
CA LEU A 50 -25.31 9.86 -6.65
C LEU A 50 -25.29 8.48 -5.99
N ALA A 51 -25.95 8.34 -4.84
CA ALA A 51 -26.06 7.05 -4.15
C ALA A 51 -26.60 5.95 -5.09
N SER A 52 -26.00 4.78 -5.03
CA SER A 52 -26.29 3.62 -5.91
C SER A 52 -26.13 3.90 -7.41
N ALA A 53 -25.41 4.96 -7.81
CA ALA A 53 -25.25 5.34 -9.21
C ALA A 53 -23.88 4.93 -9.76
N PHE A 54 -23.84 4.64 -11.07
CA PHE A 54 -22.64 4.35 -11.86
C PHE A 54 -22.72 4.96 -13.26
N SER A 55 -23.55 6.01 -13.43
CA SER A 55 -23.88 6.58 -14.74
C SER A 55 -22.90 7.67 -15.21
N ALA A 56 -22.20 8.35 -14.28
CA ALA A 56 -21.21 9.35 -14.64
C ALA A 56 -19.85 8.67 -14.91
N SER A 57 -19.25 8.99 -16.05
CA SER A 57 -17.97 8.42 -16.50
C SER A 57 -17.25 9.36 -17.45
N VAL A 58 -15.96 9.10 -17.68
CA VAL A 58 -15.18 9.75 -18.75
C VAL A 58 -14.66 8.70 -19.72
N ASP A 59 -14.81 8.97 -21.00
CA ASP A 59 -14.20 8.20 -22.07
C ASP A 59 -13.07 9.01 -22.71
N LEU A 60 -11.87 8.43 -22.76
CA LEU A 60 -10.69 9.01 -23.40
C LEU A 60 -10.57 8.46 -24.83
N ASP A 61 -10.59 9.33 -25.84
CA ASP A 61 -10.24 8.94 -27.21
C ASP A 61 -8.72 8.84 -27.34
N CYS A 62 -8.20 7.64 -27.13
CA CYS A 62 -6.76 7.36 -27.14
C CYS A 62 -6.09 7.53 -28.51
N ARG A 63 -6.84 7.81 -29.57
CA ARG A 63 -6.30 8.21 -30.89
C ARG A 63 -5.81 9.65 -30.86
N ASN A 64 -6.32 10.47 -29.92
CA ASN A 64 -5.90 11.85 -29.75
C ASN A 64 -4.45 11.92 -29.25
N ALA A 65 -3.65 12.81 -29.83
CA ALA A 65 -2.26 13.03 -29.43
C ALA A 65 -2.12 13.45 -27.94
N ALA A 66 -3.14 14.08 -27.36
CA ALA A 66 -3.18 14.41 -25.93
C ALA A 66 -3.06 13.18 -25.00
N PHE A 67 -3.39 11.97 -25.49
CA PHE A 67 -3.32 10.71 -24.75
C PHE A 67 -2.26 9.74 -25.30
N GLY A 68 -1.28 10.26 -26.04
CA GLY A 68 -0.19 9.47 -26.62
C GLY A 68 -0.59 8.70 -27.88
N GLY A 69 -1.73 9.04 -28.50
CA GLY A 69 -2.17 8.48 -29.78
C GLY A 69 -1.36 9.03 -30.95
N THR A 70 -1.23 8.23 -32.00
CA THR A 70 -0.54 8.58 -33.25
C THR A 70 -1.52 8.77 -34.41
N GLY A 71 -2.67 9.40 -34.15
CA GLY A 71 -3.73 9.56 -35.14
C GLY A 71 -4.81 8.47 -35.06
N SER A 72 -5.13 7.74 -36.14
CA SER A 72 -6.25 6.77 -36.16
C SER A 72 -6.09 5.56 -35.24
N ASP A 73 -4.90 5.29 -34.70
CA ASP A 73 -4.54 3.96 -34.21
C ASP A 73 -4.50 3.82 -32.67
N GLY A 74 -4.69 4.90 -31.92
CA GLY A 74 -4.57 4.83 -30.46
C GLY A 74 -3.13 4.53 -29.99
N PHE A 75 -2.94 3.85 -28.85
CA PHE A 75 -1.63 3.45 -28.37
C PHE A 75 -1.54 1.95 -28.07
N SER A 76 -0.34 1.40 -28.17
CA SER A 76 -0.09 -0.02 -27.86
C SER A 76 0.19 -0.20 -26.37
N MET A 77 -0.36 -1.28 -25.83
CA MET A 77 -0.03 -1.79 -24.48
C MET A 77 0.97 -2.95 -24.51
N SER A 78 1.54 -3.29 -25.67
CA SER A 78 2.38 -4.49 -25.86
C SER A 78 3.59 -4.52 -24.93
N ALA A 79 4.17 -3.37 -24.62
CA ALA A 79 5.32 -3.23 -23.72
C ALA A 79 4.94 -2.91 -22.27
N ASP A 80 3.66 -2.69 -21.97
CA ASP A 80 3.17 -2.18 -20.68
C ASP A 80 2.20 -3.16 -20.05
N ASN A 81 2.58 -3.77 -18.94
CA ASN A 81 1.71 -4.68 -18.20
C ASN A 81 0.88 -3.99 -17.11
N MET A 82 1.23 -2.76 -16.74
CA MET A 82 0.63 -2.05 -15.63
C MET A 82 -0.17 -0.83 -16.12
N VAL A 83 -1.26 -0.56 -15.43
CA VAL A 83 -2.04 0.68 -15.53
C VAL A 83 -2.19 1.23 -14.13
N HIS A 84 -1.98 2.52 -13.95
CA HIS A 84 -2.08 3.20 -12.67
C HIS A 84 -3.04 4.38 -12.80
N LEU A 85 -4.03 4.45 -11.93
CA LEU A 85 -4.92 5.60 -11.79
C LEU A 85 -4.69 6.26 -10.44
N ARG A 86 -4.27 7.51 -10.47
CA ARG A 86 -4.18 8.36 -9.28
C ARG A 86 -5.46 9.17 -9.15
N SER A 87 -6.09 9.08 -7.99
CA SER A 87 -7.34 9.79 -7.72
C SER A 87 -7.41 10.26 -6.27
N PHE A 88 -8.21 11.31 -6.03
CA PHE A 88 -8.63 11.72 -4.70
C PHE A 88 -10.10 11.34 -4.51
N ILE A 89 -10.45 10.80 -3.35
CA ILE A 89 -11.81 10.36 -3.01
C ILE A 89 -12.22 11.07 -1.72
N ASP A 90 -13.34 11.81 -1.75
CA ASP A 90 -13.82 12.56 -0.57
C ASP A 90 -14.54 11.68 0.46
N THR A 91 -15.27 10.69 -0.03
CA THR A 91 -16.09 9.79 0.78
C THR A 91 -15.86 8.33 0.42
N PRO A 92 -14.69 7.75 0.78
CA PRO A 92 -14.32 6.38 0.38
C PRO A 92 -15.35 5.32 0.77
N ASN A 93 -16.06 5.51 1.90
CA ASN A 93 -17.11 4.59 2.33
C ASN A 93 -18.35 4.57 1.40
N ASN A 94 -18.50 5.58 0.54
CA ASN A 94 -19.56 5.64 -0.45
C ASN A 94 -19.15 5.00 -1.79
N GLN A 95 -17.91 4.60 -1.95
CA GLN A 95 -17.44 3.97 -3.17
C GLN A 95 -17.60 2.46 -3.12
N THR A 96 -18.20 1.86 -4.16
CA THR A 96 -18.18 0.42 -4.37
C THR A 96 -16.91 0.00 -5.09
N THR A 97 -16.67 0.61 -6.25
CA THR A 97 -15.54 0.26 -7.13
C THR A 97 -15.11 1.45 -7.99
N VAL A 98 -13.94 1.33 -8.61
CA VAL A 98 -13.58 2.06 -9.83
C VAL A 98 -13.41 1.03 -10.94
N SER A 99 -14.17 1.20 -12.00
CA SER A 99 -14.09 0.35 -13.19
C SER A 99 -13.29 1.04 -14.28
N LEU A 100 -12.38 0.30 -14.90
CA LEU A 100 -11.64 0.69 -16.11
C LEU A 100 -12.04 -0.22 -17.24
N PHE A 101 -12.27 0.37 -18.41
CA PHE A 101 -12.57 -0.34 -19.66
C PHE A 101 -11.58 0.09 -20.73
N PHE A 102 -10.89 -0.87 -21.32
CA PHE A 102 -9.91 -0.64 -22.37
C PHE A 102 -10.43 -1.27 -23.67
N SER A 103 -10.78 -0.45 -24.64
CA SER A 103 -11.40 -0.89 -25.89
C SER A 103 -10.45 -0.78 -27.08
N ASN A 104 -10.51 -1.78 -27.95
CA ASN A 104 -9.89 -1.73 -29.29
C ASN A 104 -10.76 -0.96 -30.28
N ASP A 105 -11.98 -0.60 -29.95
CA ASP A 105 -12.90 0.14 -30.83
C ASP A 105 -12.69 1.65 -30.76
N ALA A 106 -12.82 2.30 -31.87
CA ALA A 106 -12.69 3.75 -32.01
C ALA A 106 -13.89 4.52 -31.41
N ALA A 107 -15.03 3.86 -31.33
CA ALA A 107 -16.24 4.36 -30.69
C ALA A 107 -17.03 3.18 -30.13
N GLY A 108 -17.57 3.35 -28.93
CA GLY A 108 -18.28 2.28 -28.24
C GLY A 108 -17.35 1.27 -27.56
N PHE A 109 -17.95 0.20 -27.05
CA PHE A 109 -17.28 -0.86 -26.29
C PHE A 109 -17.80 -2.23 -26.78
N GLY A 110 -17.67 -2.51 -28.10
CA GLY A 110 -17.98 -3.81 -28.68
C GLY A 110 -16.90 -4.86 -28.41
N ASN A 111 -15.62 -4.40 -28.32
CA ASN A 111 -14.46 -5.23 -28.01
C ASN A 111 -13.62 -4.56 -26.91
N TYR A 112 -13.81 -4.97 -25.65
CA TYR A 112 -13.10 -4.36 -24.56
C TYR A 112 -12.73 -5.32 -23.43
N PHE A 113 -11.64 -5.00 -22.75
CA PHE A 113 -11.30 -5.54 -21.45
C PHE A 113 -11.88 -4.65 -20.34
N ALA A 114 -12.37 -5.26 -19.28
CA ALA A 114 -12.82 -4.59 -18.08
C ALA A 114 -11.98 -5.00 -16.88
N ALA A 115 -11.66 -4.06 -16.03
CA ALA A 115 -11.08 -4.31 -14.74
C ALA A 115 -11.77 -3.47 -13.68
N THR A 116 -11.99 -4.07 -12.52
CA THR A 116 -12.64 -3.43 -11.39
C THR A 116 -11.75 -3.54 -10.17
N VAL A 117 -11.53 -2.41 -9.50
CA VAL A 117 -10.84 -2.41 -8.21
C VAL A 117 -11.80 -1.85 -7.17
N ALA A 118 -12.00 -2.61 -6.11
CA ALA A 118 -12.52 -2.03 -4.89
C ALA A 118 -11.47 -1.05 -4.37
N PRO A 119 -11.83 0.18 -4.00
CA PRO A 119 -10.91 1.06 -3.34
C PRO A 119 -10.34 0.30 -2.15
N ALA A 120 -9.04 0.37 -1.96
CA ALA A 120 -8.50 -0.07 -0.70
C ALA A 120 -9.22 0.73 0.38
N GLN A 121 -10.03 0.07 1.18
CA GLN A 121 -10.77 0.67 2.30
C GLN A 121 -9.76 1.02 3.40
N THR A 122 -8.82 1.89 3.08
CA THR A 122 -7.73 2.28 3.98
C THR A 122 -8.11 3.49 4.82
N SER A 123 -9.23 4.15 4.50
CA SER A 123 -9.67 5.33 5.23
C SER A 123 -11.18 5.46 5.11
N SER A 124 -11.83 5.80 6.21
CA SER A 124 -13.22 6.29 6.22
C SER A 124 -13.30 7.77 5.78
N THR A 125 -12.19 8.39 5.47
CA THR A 125 -12.05 9.82 5.21
C THR A 125 -11.42 10.10 3.88
N ALA A 126 -11.62 11.32 3.41
CA ALA A 126 -11.08 11.84 2.17
C ALA A 126 -9.57 11.55 2.04
N SER A 127 -9.17 10.89 0.97
CA SER A 127 -7.78 10.47 0.78
C SER A 127 -7.40 10.32 -0.69
N TRP A 128 -6.10 10.40 -0.93
CA TRP A 128 -5.50 9.97 -2.19
C TRP A 128 -5.54 8.45 -2.30
N ALA A 129 -5.77 7.94 -3.51
CA ALA A 129 -5.73 6.53 -3.86
C ALA A 129 -4.95 6.31 -5.16
N ASN A 130 -4.05 5.34 -5.14
CA ASN A 130 -3.41 4.81 -6.35
C ASN A 130 -4.00 3.42 -6.62
N ALA A 131 -4.86 3.34 -7.63
CA ALA A 131 -5.36 2.07 -8.12
C ALA A 131 -4.39 1.53 -9.17
N MET A 132 -4.14 0.23 -9.15
CA MET A 132 -3.21 -0.43 -10.05
C MET A 132 -3.81 -1.72 -10.59
N TRP A 133 -3.67 -1.93 -11.88
CA TRP A 133 -4.13 -3.12 -12.59
C TRP A 133 -2.97 -3.72 -13.39
N ASP A 134 -2.77 -5.03 -13.26
CA ASP A 134 -1.81 -5.79 -14.05
C ASP A 134 -2.54 -6.63 -15.09
N ARG A 135 -2.10 -6.56 -16.35
CA ARG A 135 -2.60 -7.41 -17.42
C ARG A 135 -1.77 -8.68 -17.66
N GLY A 136 -0.74 -8.92 -16.84
CA GLY A 136 0.14 -10.08 -16.97
C GLY A 136 -0.59 -11.41 -16.82
N GLU A 137 -0.02 -12.47 -17.38
CA GLU A 137 -0.58 -13.82 -17.35
C GLU A 137 -0.85 -14.31 -15.93
N GLY A 138 -2.02 -14.93 -15.74
CA GLY A 138 -2.42 -15.58 -14.48
C GLY A 138 -3.08 -14.68 -13.45
N ARG A 139 -3.48 -13.45 -13.79
CA ARG A 139 -4.27 -12.57 -12.93
C ARG A 139 -5.62 -12.20 -13.51
N ALA A 140 -6.62 -12.19 -12.61
CA ALA A 140 -8.00 -11.83 -12.92
C ALA A 140 -8.27 -10.31 -12.78
N ASP A 141 -7.25 -9.46 -12.89
CA ASP A 141 -7.48 -8.01 -12.83
C ASP A 141 -8.27 -7.53 -14.04
N TRP A 142 -8.09 -8.19 -15.18
CA TRP A 142 -8.78 -7.89 -16.41
C TRP A 142 -9.61 -9.08 -16.91
N THR A 143 -10.84 -8.81 -17.25
CA THR A 143 -11.77 -9.77 -17.89
C THR A 143 -12.17 -9.27 -19.27
N VAL A 144 -12.56 -10.17 -20.15
CA VAL A 144 -13.25 -9.78 -21.39
C VAL A 144 -14.64 -9.30 -21.03
N GLY A 145 -14.91 -8.01 -21.26
CA GLY A 145 -16.22 -7.42 -21.00
C GLY A 145 -17.20 -7.65 -22.16
N ALA A 146 -16.72 -7.54 -23.39
CA ALA A 146 -17.48 -7.89 -24.59
C ALA A 146 -16.57 -8.19 -25.79
N GLY A 147 -17.08 -8.89 -26.77
CA GLY A 147 -16.42 -9.20 -28.05
C GLY A 147 -15.17 -10.06 -27.88
N SER A 148 -14.16 -9.77 -28.68
CA SER A 148 -12.87 -10.46 -28.70
C SER A 148 -11.73 -9.43 -28.64
N PRO A 149 -11.58 -8.69 -27.53
CA PRO A 149 -10.51 -7.71 -27.40
C PRO A 149 -9.14 -8.38 -27.40
N ASN A 150 -8.13 -7.65 -27.90
CA ASN A 150 -6.78 -8.18 -28.01
C ASN A 150 -5.75 -7.12 -27.55
N TRP A 151 -4.90 -7.45 -26.60
CA TRP A 151 -3.83 -6.58 -26.12
C TRP A 151 -2.71 -6.34 -27.13
N ALA A 152 -2.58 -7.18 -28.18
CA ALA A 152 -1.65 -6.98 -29.28
C ALA A 152 -2.10 -5.88 -30.24
N THR A 153 -3.39 -5.54 -30.24
CA THR A 153 -3.93 -4.40 -30.99
C THR A 153 -3.93 -3.15 -30.12
N THR A 154 -4.03 -1.98 -30.77
CA THR A 154 -4.01 -0.71 -30.05
C THR A 154 -5.29 -0.50 -29.23
N ILE A 155 -5.14 0.16 -28.11
CA ILE A 155 -6.24 0.69 -27.29
C ILE A 155 -6.67 2.01 -27.92
N LYS A 156 -7.93 2.12 -28.28
CA LYS A 156 -8.51 3.29 -28.96
C LYS A 156 -9.41 4.11 -28.05
N THR A 157 -10.03 3.46 -27.06
CA THR A 157 -10.89 4.14 -26.08
C THR A 157 -10.66 3.57 -24.68
N ILE A 158 -10.57 4.44 -23.69
CA ILE A 158 -10.54 4.07 -22.28
C ILE A 158 -11.73 4.72 -21.59
N ARG A 159 -12.50 3.95 -20.82
CA ARG A 159 -13.52 4.49 -19.91
C ARG A 159 -13.09 4.33 -18.48
N ILE A 160 -13.30 5.38 -17.69
CA ILE A 160 -13.12 5.38 -16.24
C ILE A 160 -14.46 5.68 -15.59
N ARG A 161 -14.90 4.81 -14.69
CA ARG A 161 -16.20 4.90 -14.05
C ARG A 161 -16.10 4.55 -12.56
N PRO A 162 -16.08 5.55 -11.66
CA PRO A 162 -16.32 5.33 -10.24
C PRO A 162 -17.76 4.89 -10.00
N GLU A 163 -18.02 4.07 -9.00
CA GLU A 163 -19.34 3.55 -8.66
C GLU A 163 -19.67 3.83 -7.20
N ALA A 164 -20.80 4.50 -6.95
CA ALA A 164 -21.27 4.81 -5.61
C ALA A 164 -22.17 3.67 -5.09
N ASN A 165 -22.04 3.37 -3.79
CA ASN A 165 -22.94 2.47 -3.07
C ASN A 165 -24.19 3.22 -2.56
N ALA A 166 -25.03 2.51 -1.77
CA ALA A 166 -26.26 3.06 -1.22
C ALA A 166 -26.05 4.08 -0.08
N ASN A 167 -24.82 4.21 0.46
CA ASN A 167 -24.56 5.04 1.63
C ASN A 167 -24.64 6.54 1.32
N GLY A 168 -24.39 6.96 0.08
CA GLY A 168 -24.48 8.37 -0.28
C GLY A 168 -23.76 8.74 -1.58
N THR A 169 -23.68 10.05 -1.79
CA THR A 169 -22.96 10.63 -2.93
C THR A 169 -21.46 10.39 -2.81
N LEU A 170 -20.83 10.07 -3.93
CA LEU A 170 -19.38 9.91 -4.07
C LEU A 170 -18.84 11.00 -4.99
N ASN A 171 -17.78 11.69 -4.57
CA ASN A 171 -16.96 12.49 -5.47
C ASN A 171 -15.57 11.88 -5.58
N THR A 172 -15.14 11.69 -6.82
CA THR A 172 -13.80 11.20 -7.16
C THR A 172 -13.15 12.21 -8.10
N TRP A 173 -11.96 12.67 -7.76
CA TRP A 173 -11.13 13.50 -8.63
C TRP A 173 -10.07 12.61 -9.28
N LEU A 174 -10.12 12.49 -10.59
CA LEU A 174 -9.09 11.83 -11.38
C LEU A 174 -7.95 12.82 -11.58
N ASP A 175 -6.75 12.46 -11.13
CA ASP A 175 -5.57 13.31 -11.17
C ASP A 175 -4.62 12.91 -12.29
N ALA A 176 -4.32 11.62 -12.42
CA ALA A 176 -3.48 11.13 -13.50
C ALA A 176 -3.75 9.66 -13.82
N LEU A 177 -3.64 9.30 -15.08
CA LEU A 177 -3.66 7.94 -15.60
C LEU A 177 -2.31 7.64 -16.28
N TYR A 178 -1.68 6.54 -15.85
CA TYR A 178 -0.40 6.10 -16.40
C TYR A 178 -0.48 4.67 -16.93
N ARG A 179 0.41 4.35 -17.86
CA ARG A 179 0.70 2.98 -18.30
C ARG A 179 2.16 2.61 -18.04
N GLY A 180 2.41 1.33 -17.85
CA GLY A 180 3.75 0.85 -17.51
C GLY A 180 4.20 1.31 -16.13
N GLY A 181 5.50 1.42 -15.95
CA GLY A 181 6.12 1.73 -14.67
C GLY A 181 6.35 0.48 -13.81
N TYR A 182 7.51 0.43 -13.17
CA TYR A 182 7.87 -0.65 -12.27
C TYR A 182 8.91 -0.15 -11.27
N ALA A 183 8.59 -0.20 -9.99
CA ALA A 183 9.53 0.08 -8.93
C ALA A 183 10.20 -1.21 -8.46
N LYS A 184 11.43 -1.11 -7.92
CA LYS A 184 12.10 -2.28 -7.34
C LYS A 184 11.31 -2.75 -6.10
N PRO A 185 10.84 -4.01 -6.06
CA PRO A 185 10.05 -4.50 -4.94
C PRO A 185 10.81 -4.41 -3.63
N LYS A 186 10.07 -4.14 -2.53
CA LYS A 186 10.63 -4.09 -1.17
C LYS A 186 9.90 -5.08 -0.27
N ILE A 187 10.66 -5.86 0.46
CA ILE A 187 10.17 -6.81 1.44
C ILE A 187 10.59 -6.32 2.82
N LEU A 188 9.62 -6.10 3.69
CA LEU A 188 9.81 -5.71 5.07
C LEU A 188 9.40 -6.87 5.97
N ILE A 189 10.33 -7.33 6.78
CA ILE A 189 10.07 -8.29 7.85
C ILE A 189 9.91 -7.51 9.14
N SER A 190 8.82 -7.73 9.87
CA SER A 190 8.58 -7.04 11.13
C SER A 190 8.09 -7.97 12.23
N PHE A 191 8.27 -7.53 13.47
CA PHE A 191 7.88 -8.24 14.68
C PHE A 191 7.13 -7.29 15.59
N ASP A 192 6.03 -7.76 16.19
CA ASP A 192 5.21 -7.00 17.13
C ASP A 192 5.34 -7.59 18.54
N ASP A 193 4.89 -6.84 19.52
CA ASP A 193 4.71 -7.24 20.93
C ASP A 193 5.98 -7.45 21.76
N SER A 194 7.18 -7.23 21.23
CA SER A 194 8.44 -7.33 21.98
C SER A 194 8.66 -8.66 22.70
N ASN A 195 8.26 -9.80 22.11
CA ASN A 195 8.49 -11.12 22.70
C ASN A 195 9.98 -11.50 22.66
N ASP A 196 10.52 -12.08 23.75
CA ASP A 196 11.94 -12.49 23.83
C ASP A 196 12.34 -13.56 22.80
N GLN A 197 11.38 -14.37 22.33
CA GLN A 197 11.59 -15.36 21.27
C GLN A 197 11.98 -14.72 19.93
N GLN A 198 11.64 -13.45 19.73
CA GLN A 198 12.07 -12.69 18.53
C GLN A 198 13.59 -12.52 18.53
N TYR A 199 14.20 -12.34 19.69
CA TYR A 199 15.66 -12.31 19.83
C TYR A 199 16.26 -13.71 19.88
N ASN A 200 15.71 -14.61 20.71
CA ASN A 200 16.29 -15.91 20.99
C ASN A 200 16.12 -16.91 19.84
N ILE A 201 15.06 -16.77 19.01
CA ILE A 201 14.72 -17.72 17.94
C ILE A 201 14.74 -17.07 16.55
N ALA A 202 14.07 -15.92 16.38
CA ALA A 202 13.95 -15.31 15.06
C ALA A 202 15.23 -14.63 14.59
N LYS A 203 15.90 -13.86 15.45
CA LYS A 203 17.15 -13.17 15.13
C LYS A 203 18.23 -14.12 14.59
N PRO A 204 18.53 -15.27 15.20
CA PRO A 204 19.51 -16.22 14.65
C PRO A 204 19.19 -16.65 13.21
N VAL A 205 17.90 -16.82 12.85
CA VAL A 205 17.50 -17.18 11.48
C VAL A 205 17.74 -16.03 10.50
N LEU A 206 17.55 -14.79 10.93
CA LEU A 206 17.88 -13.60 10.10
C LEU A 206 19.39 -13.45 9.93
N ASP A 207 20.15 -13.71 10.99
CA ASP A 207 21.61 -13.63 10.98
C ASP A 207 22.25 -14.68 10.06
N GLU A 208 21.67 -15.88 9.95
CA GLU A 208 22.12 -16.92 8.99
C GLU A 208 22.26 -16.39 7.55
N VAL A 209 21.45 -15.38 7.19
CA VAL A 209 21.40 -14.83 5.82
C VAL A 209 21.70 -13.33 5.77
N GLY A 210 22.06 -12.70 6.90
CA GLY A 210 22.44 -11.29 6.99
C GLY A 210 21.30 -10.30 6.79
N LEU A 211 20.02 -10.74 6.86
CA LEU A 211 18.86 -9.86 6.70
C LEU A 211 18.56 -9.09 7.98
N LYS A 212 17.99 -7.89 7.82
CA LYS A 212 17.56 -7.04 8.92
C LYS A 212 16.03 -6.89 8.91
N ALA A 213 15.46 -6.59 10.09
CA ALA A 213 14.03 -6.50 10.30
C ALA A 213 13.69 -5.30 11.19
N THR A 214 12.41 -4.99 11.31
CA THR A 214 11.88 -3.95 12.20
C THR A 214 11.13 -4.58 13.36
N PHE A 215 11.45 -4.18 14.59
CA PHE A 215 10.79 -4.61 15.81
C PHE A 215 9.92 -3.46 16.32
N PHE A 216 8.60 -3.68 16.33
CA PHE A 216 7.64 -2.73 16.90
C PHE A 216 7.46 -3.01 18.38
N MET A 217 7.95 -2.07 19.19
CA MET A 217 8.23 -2.26 20.61
C MET A 217 7.08 -1.89 21.52
N ILE A 218 6.83 -2.71 22.54
CA ILE A 218 6.07 -2.33 23.72
C ILE A 218 7.09 -1.84 24.75
N GLY A 219 7.07 -0.54 25.09
CA GLY A 219 8.19 0.10 25.81
C GLY A 219 8.32 -0.30 27.27
N ASP A 220 7.24 -0.29 28.07
CA ASP A 220 7.28 -0.54 29.50
C ASP A 220 7.77 -1.95 29.87
N PRO A 221 7.29 -3.06 29.27
CA PRO A 221 7.82 -4.39 29.54
C PRO A 221 9.31 -4.52 29.23
N VAL A 222 9.79 -3.90 28.16
CA VAL A 222 11.21 -3.92 27.78
C VAL A 222 12.03 -3.13 28.79
N GLN A 223 11.60 -1.92 29.18
CA GLN A 223 12.29 -1.09 30.16
C GLN A 223 12.40 -1.79 31.51
N ARG A 224 11.35 -2.50 31.92
CA ARG A 224 11.33 -3.21 33.22
C ARG A 224 11.91 -4.61 33.15
N ASN A 225 12.38 -5.07 32.00
CA ASN A 225 12.87 -6.44 31.77
C ASN A 225 11.87 -7.51 32.25
N VAL A 226 10.60 -7.35 31.84
CA VAL A 226 9.53 -8.30 32.19
C VAL A 226 9.80 -9.66 31.51
N SER A 227 9.66 -10.74 32.31
CA SER A 227 9.87 -12.10 31.79
C SER A 227 8.99 -12.39 30.57
N GLY A 228 9.58 -12.99 29.52
CA GLY A 228 8.94 -13.26 28.23
C GLY A 228 8.96 -12.08 27.24
N SER A 229 9.39 -10.90 27.68
CA SER A 229 9.63 -9.75 26.80
C SER A 229 11.11 -9.61 26.46
N LEU A 230 11.40 -8.92 25.35
CA LEU A 230 12.76 -8.45 25.08
C LEU A 230 13.29 -7.67 26.30
N THR A 231 14.55 -7.90 26.66
CA THR A 231 15.25 -7.04 27.63
C THR A 231 15.84 -5.83 26.94
N GLU A 232 16.18 -4.77 27.71
CA GLU A 232 16.90 -3.62 27.16
C GLU A 232 18.21 -4.04 26.47
N ALA A 233 18.95 -4.99 27.04
CA ALA A 233 20.20 -5.49 26.46
C ALA A 233 19.98 -6.20 25.10
N MET A 234 18.90 -6.98 24.98
CA MET A 234 18.51 -7.59 23.70
C MET A 234 18.15 -6.51 22.67
N ALA A 235 17.39 -5.50 23.07
CA ALA A 235 17.01 -4.38 22.19
C ALA A 235 18.23 -3.55 21.76
N ASP A 236 19.16 -3.26 22.67
CA ASP A 236 20.43 -2.59 22.35
C ASP A 236 21.23 -3.40 21.32
N THR A 237 21.29 -4.72 21.45
CA THR A 237 21.96 -5.61 20.50
C THR A 237 21.25 -5.60 19.15
N LEU A 238 19.92 -5.72 19.10
CA LEU A 238 19.15 -5.64 17.84
C LEU A 238 19.45 -4.32 17.10
N TYR A 239 19.44 -3.20 17.84
CA TYR A 239 19.71 -1.89 17.26
C TYR A 239 21.15 -1.76 16.74
N ALA A 240 22.14 -2.22 17.51
CA ALA A 240 23.55 -2.21 17.12
C ALA A 240 23.82 -3.08 15.90
N ASP A 241 23.13 -4.21 15.77
CA ASP A 241 23.20 -5.12 14.61
C ASP A 241 22.47 -4.59 13.36
N GLY A 242 21.85 -3.42 13.43
CA GLY A 242 21.22 -2.77 12.27
C GLY A 242 19.75 -3.07 12.07
N HIS A 243 19.09 -3.72 13.04
CA HIS A 243 17.63 -3.82 13.04
C HIS A 243 17.00 -2.50 13.48
N ASP A 244 15.78 -2.22 13.02
CA ASP A 244 15.00 -1.08 13.47
C ASP A 244 14.23 -1.40 14.74
N LEU A 245 14.19 -0.43 15.67
CA LEU A 245 13.28 -0.42 16.81
C LEU A 245 12.27 0.71 16.59
N ALA A 246 11.01 0.34 16.43
CA ALA A 246 9.89 1.23 16.13
C ALA A 246 8.81 1.11 17.21
N PHE A 247 7.80 1.97 17.17
CA PHE A 247 6.81 2.03 18.24
C PHE A 247 5.61 1.11 17.97
N HIS A 248 5.16 0.38 19.00
CA HIS A 248 3.89 -0.33 19.01
C HIS A 248 2.92 0.25 20.04
N GLN A 249 3.30 0.24 21.28
CA GLN A 249 2.63 0.90 22.41
C GLN A 249 3.60 1.04 23.58
N TRP A 250 3.26 1.89 24.56
CA TRP A 250 4.07 1.96 25.79
C TRP A 250 3.66 0.89 26.79
N PHE A 251 2.36 0.86 27.14
CA PHE A 251 1.83 -0.16 28.04
C PHE A 251 1.10 -1.27 27.29
N ASN A 252 1.14 -2.49 27.82
CA ASN A 252 0.37 -3.64 27.34
C ASN A 252 -0.95 -3.80 28.14
N THR A 253 -1.67 -2.70 28.40
CA THR A 253 -2.86 -2.69 29.27
C THR A 253 -4.16 -2.42 28.50
N TYR A 254 -4.08 -2.02 27.25
CA TYR A 254 -5.22 -1.80 26.34
C TYR A 254 -4.97 -2.54 25.02
N ASN A 255 -6.07 -2.88 24.37
CA ASN A 255 -5.97 -3.69 23.16
C ASN A 255 -5.59 -2.87 21.94
N ASN A 256 -6.04 -1.61 21.87
CA ASN A 256 -5.78 -0.75 20.71
C ASN A 256 -5.94 0.74 21.05
N TYR A 257 -5.49 1.61 20.17
CA TYR A 257 -5.54 3.06 20.37
C TYR A 257 -6.94 3.67 20.33
N GLY A 258 -7.95 2.93 19.85
CA GLY A 258 -9.35 3.36 19.95
C GLY A 258 -9.90 3.40 21.38
N GLU A 259 -9.21 2.75 22.32
CA GLU A 259 -9.55 2.75 23.77
C GLU A 259 -8.93 3.96 24.51
N LEU A 260 -8.02 4.69 23.86
CA LEU A 260 -7.31 5.81 24.46
C LEU A 260 -7.99 7.14 24.21
N THR A 261 -7.98 8.01 25.19
CA THR A 261 -8.22 9.44 24.98
C THR A 261 -7.02 10.08 24.25
N PRO A 262 -7.20 11.23 23.57
CA PRO A 262 -6.09 11.94 22.95
C PRO A 262 -4.93 12.23 23.90
N TYR A 263 -5.21 12.59 25.15
CA TYR A 263 -4.20 12.83 26.18
C TYR A 263 -3.40 11.56 26.52
N GLN A 264 -4.06 10.41 26.61
CA GLN A 264 -3.37 9.14 26.86
C GLN A 264 -2.48 8.74 25.68
N LEU A 265 -2.94 8.96 24.45
CA LEU A 265 -2.10 8.69 23.27
C LEU A 265 -0.87 9.61 23.23
N ASP A 266 -1.02 10.90 23.54
CA ASP A 266 0.12 11.82 23.65
C ASP A 266 1.13 11.33 24.71
N TRP A 267 0.63 10.91 25.85
CA TRP A 267 1.48 10.39 26.93
C TRP A 267 2.23 9.10 26.52
N GLU A 268 1.59 8.19 25.78
CA GLU A 268 2.20 7.00 25.20
C GLU A 268 3.38 7.36 24.28
N LEU A 269 3.16 8.35 23.39
CA LEU A 269 4.16 8.82 22.45
C LEU A 269 5.32 9.54 23.17
N ASP A 270 5.03 10.37 24.17
CA ASP A 270 6.07 11.07 24.94
C ASP A 270 6.97 10.08 25.67
N ARG A 271 6.39 9.03 26.30
CA ARG A 271 7.16 7.98 26.96
C ARG A 271 8.06 7.22 25.99
N TRP A 272 7.51 6.87 24.83
CA TRP A 272 8.29 6.20 23.80
C TRP A 272 9.45 7.07 23.31
N TYR A 273 9.19 8.33 22.96
CA TYR A 273 10.24 9.21 22.47
C TYR A 273 11.32 9.46 23.51
N GLU A 274 10.94 9.78 24.76
CA GLU A 274 11.88 9.93 25.87
C GLU A 274 12.79 8.70 26.01
N TYR A 275 12.18 7.51 25.97
CA TYR A 275 12.89 6.25 26.11
C TYR A 275 13.82 5.98 24.92
N ALA A 276 13.32 6.09 23.71
CA ALA A 276 14.07 5.83 22.49
C ALA A 276 15.26 6.80 22.34
N TYR A 277 15.05 8.09 22.60
CA TYR A 277 16.14 9.09 22.56
C TYR A 277 17.18 8.86 23.64
N ARG A 278 16.76 8.55 24.85
CA ARG A 278 17.69 8.21 25.95
C ARG A 278 18.54 6.99 25.62
N LYS A 279 17.98 6.00 24.95
CA LYS A 279 18.66 4.77 24.52
C LYS A 279 19.45 4.95 23.23
N GLY A 280 19.28 6.06 22.51
CA GLY A 280 19.87 6.27 21.18
C GLY A 280 19.21 5.47 20.04
N TRP A 281 18.00 4.92 20.26
CA TRP A 281 17.26 4.14 19.26
C TRP A 281 16.47 5.07 18.29
N THR A 282 17.19 5.95 17.61
CA THR A 282 16.57 7.04 16.83
C THR A 282 16.23 6.69 15.39
N ARG A 283 16.79 5.59 14.84
CA ARG A 283 16.68 5.25 13.42
C ARG A 283 15.24 5.05 12.94
N ALA A 284 14.39 4.43 13.77
CA ALA A 284 13.00 4.11 13.42
C ALA A 284 11.97 4.54 14.48
N CYS A 285 12.35 5.35 15.47
CA CYS A 285 11.46 5.71 16.60
C CYS A 285 10.20 6.50 16.17
N HIS A 286 10.19 7.07 14.96
CA HIS A 286 9.06 7.78 14.37
C HIS A 286 8.19 6.91 13.44
N HIS A 287 8.31 5.60 13.52
CA HIS A 287 7.47 4.65 12.80
C HIS A 287 6.65 3.83 13.79
N LEU A 288 5.39 3.55 13.44
CA LEU A 288 4.42 2.92 14.34
C LEU A 288 3.71 1.73 13.67
N ALA A 289 3.40 0.72 14.47
CA ALA A 289 2.41 -0.29 14.14
C ALA A 289 1.22 -0.14 15.10
N TYR A 290 0.02 0.04 14.57
CA TYR A 290 -1.17 0.10 15.43
C TYR A 290 -1.43 -1.23 16.12
N PRO A 291 -1.62 -1.27 17.45
CA PRO A 291 -2.13 -2.47 18.13
C PRO A 291 -3.44 -2.92 17.48
N GLN A 292 -3.52 -4.22 17.11
CA GLN A 292 -4.63 -4.82 16.34
C GLN A 292 -4.93 -4.14 14.99
N GLY A 293 -4.10 -3.23 14.51
CA GLY A 293 -4.32 -2.49 13.28
C GLY A 293 -5.40 -1.41 13.35
N VAL A 294 -5.94 -1.13 14.54
CA VAL A 294 -7.06 -0.18 14.72
C VAL A 294 -6.55 1.25 14.69
N SER A 295 -7.13 2.04 13.80
CA SER A 295 -6.86 3.48 13.69
C SER A 295 -8.13 4.25 13.33
N SER A 296 -8.15 5.53 13.67
CA SER A 296 -9.18 6.48 13.23
C SER A 296 -8.51 7.71 12.61
N GLU A 297 -9.31 8.57 11.98
CA GLU A 297 -8.78 9.84 11.46
C GLU A 297 -8.18 10.70 12.57
N ALA A 298 -8.88 10.80 13.70
CA ALA A 298 -8.41 11.57 14.85
C ALA A 298 -7.05 11.06 15.36
N ILE A 299 -6.88 9.73 15.47
CA ILE A 299 -5.61 9.10 15.84
C ILE A 299 -4.53 9.44 14.82
N ARG A 300 -4.81 9.31 13.52
CA ARG A 300 -3.84 9.61 12.44
C ARG A 300 -3.43 11.07 12.44
N ALA A 301 -4.38 12.00 12.60
CA ALA A 301 -4.10 13.43 12.71
C ALA A 301 -3.23 13.75 13.92
N GLN A 302 -3.50 13.13 15.06
CA GLN A 302 -2.69 13.28 16.28
C GLN A 302 -1.27 12.76 16.08
N LEU A 303 -1.09 11.56 15.50
CA LEU A 303 0.23 11.01 15.18
C LEU A 303 1.04 11.94 14.27
N ALA A 304 0.39 12.54 13.26
CA ALA A 304 1.03 13.52 12.36
C ALA A 304 1.52 14.76 13.13
N THR A 305 0.70 15.32 14.02
CA THR A 305 1.08 16.50 14.82
C THR A 305 2.19 16.19 15.82
N ARG A 306 2.31 14.92 16.24
CA ARG A 306 3.36 14.44 17.15
C ARG A 306 4.64 13.98 16.44
N GLY A 307 4.75 14.21 15.14
CA GLY A 307 5.95 13.92 14.36
C GLY A 307 6.18 12.44 14.03
N MET A 308 5.14 11.60 14.16
CA MET A 308 5.20 10.23 13.64
C MET A 308 5.28 10.30 12.11
N LEU A 309 6.18 9.56 11.49
CA LEU A 309 6.40 9.57 10.04
C LEU A 309 5.46 8.60 9.33
N THR A 310 5.28 7.41 9.89
CA THR A 310 4.38 6.39 9.31
C THR A 310 3.72 5.56 10.41
N ALA A 311 2.54 5.01 10.08
CA ALA A 311 1.87 4.04 10.91
C ALA A 311 1.23 2.94 10.07
N ARG A 312 1.43 1.66 10.44
CA ARG A 312 0.88 0.53 9.70
C ARG A 312 -0.32 -0.09 10.40
N THR A 313 -1.28 -0.47 9.58
CA THR A 313 -2.46 -1.26 9.95
C THR A 313 -2.18 -2.77 9.80
N THR A 314 -3.24 -3.59 9.84
CA THR A 314 -3.21 -5.02 9.52
C THR A 314 -3.94 -5.33 8.21
N LEU A 315 -4.16 -4.33 7.36
CA LEU A 315 -4.80 -4.51 6.06
C LEU A 315 -3.88 -5.28 5.12
N ARG A 316 -4.31 -6.47 4.72
CA ARG A 316 -3.56 -7.39 3.87
C ARG A 316 -3.60 -6.95 2.43
N LEU A 317 -2.59 -6.29 1.93
CA LEU A 317 -2.35 -5.99 0.51
C LEU A 317 -0.89 -5.54 0.35
N VAL A 318 -0.40 -5.48 -0.89
CA VAL A 318 0.88 -4.82 -1.18
C VAL A 318 0.75 -3.30 -1.06
N GLN A 319 1.83 -2.65 -0.67
CA GLN A 319 1.91 -1.19 -0.58
C GLN A 319 2.58 -0.64 -1.84
N HIS A 320 1.84 0.12 -2.62
CA HIS A 320 2.44 0.80 -3.78
C HIS A 320 3.27 1.99 -3.32
N HIS A 321 4.42 2.17 -3.93
CA HIS A 321 5.36 3.24 -3.59
C HIS A 321 5.94 3.95 -4.84
N LEU A 322 5.46 3.59 -6.04
CA LEU A 322 5.93 4.18 -7.30
C LEU A 322 5.67 5.69 -7.37
N PHE A 323 4.56 6.15 -6.79
CA PHE A 323 4.16 7.56 -6.75
C PHE A 323 4.19 8.15 -5.33
N GLY A 324 4.95 7.54 -4.41
CA GLY A 324 4.94 7.88 -2.99
C GLY A 324 3.83 7.16 -2.20
N LEU A 325 3.63 7.57 -0.97
CA LEU A 325 2.61 6.99 -0.09
C LEU A 325 1.31 7.79 -0.16
N ASP A 326 0.19 7.10 -0.38
CA ASP A 326 -1.13 7.72 -0.38
C ASP A 326 -1.53 8.20 1.01
N ASN A 327 -1.30 7.34 2.01
CA ASN A 327 -1.54 7.64 3.41
C ASN A 327 -0.44 7.00 4.27
N PRO A 328 0.53 7.79 4.74
CA PRO A 328 1.62 7.28 5.55
C PRO A 328 1.16 6.70 6.90
N TYR A 329 -0.05 7.07 7.36
CA TYR A 329 -0.63 6.60 8.62
C TYR A 329 -1.63 5.45 8.43
N ALA A 330 -1.69 4.84 7.25
CA ALA A 330 -2.53 3.67 6.97
C ALA A 330 -1.79 2.65 6.10
N LEU A 331 -0.53 2.39 6.41
CA LEU A 331 0.29 1.44 5.66
C LEU A 331 -0.26 0.02 5.80
N ARG A 332 -0.06 -0.76 4.77
CA ARG A 332 -0.56 -2.13 4.67
C ARG A 332 0.42 -3.12 5.26
N CYS A 333 -0.12 -4.18 5.85
CA CYS A 333 0.69 -5.24 6.44
C CYS A 333 -0.06 -6.57 6.43
N HIS A 334 0.64 -7.63 6.10
CA HIS A 334 0.17 -8.99 6.27
C HIS A 334 0.67 -9.52 7.63
N VAL A 335 -0.24 -9.66 8.57
CA VAL A 335 0.05 -10.33 9.83
C VAL A 335 -0.05 -11.84 9.59
N TRP A 336 1.05 -12.53 9.83
CA TRP A 336 1.12 -13.99 9.67
C TRP A 336 0.33 -14.73 10.76
N SER A 337 -0.32 -15.81 10.36
CA SER A 337 -0.92 -16.78 11.26
C SER A 337 -0.62 -18.21 10.77
N SER A 338 -0.79 -19.19 11.63
CA SER A 338 -0.53 -20.60 11.27
C SER A 338 -1.39 -21.10 10.10
N THR A 339 -2.56 -20.50 9.87
CA THR A 339 -3.42 -20.82 8.71
C THR A 339 -2.84 -20.36 7.38
N ASP A 340 -1.93 -19.38 7.37
CA ASP A 340 -1.23 -18.91 6.17
C ASP A 340 -0.09 -19.87 5.77
N GLY A 341 0.43 -20.63 6.73
CA GLY A 341 1.57 -21.52 6.55
C GLY A 341 2.81 -20.80 6.02
N THR A 342 3.67 -21.51 5.30
CA THR A 342 4.80 -20.88 4.57
C THR A 342 4.38 -20.37 3.20
N ALA A 343 3.33 -20.94 2.61
CA ALA A 343 2.86 -20.61 1.27
C ALA A 343 2.29 -19.19 1.19
N GLY A 344 1.61 -18.72 2.23
CA GLY A 344 1.05 -17.38 2.30
C GLY A 344 2.12 -16.29 2.13
N PRO A 345 3.11 -16.17 3.04
CA PRO A 345 4.19 -15.20 2.93
C PRO A 345 4.97 -15.27 1.61
N ILE A 346 5.24 -16.47 1.10
CA ILE A 346 5.90 -16.67 -0.18
C ILE A 346 5.06 -16.06 -1.32
N SER A 347 3.75 -16.34 -1.33
CA SER A 347 2.82 -15.78 -2.32
C SER A 347 2.74 -14.26 -2.23
N TRP A 348 2.72 -13.69 -1.01
CA TRP A 348 2.66 -12.23 -0.81
C TRP A 348 3.94 -11.54 -1.31
N MET A 349 5.12 -12.11 -1.04
CA MET A 349 6.38 -11.60 -1.59
C MET A 349 6.41 -11.68 -3.12
N ASN A 350 5.96 -12.79 -3.70
CA ASN A 350 5.87 -12.93 -5.16
C ASN A 350 4.87 -11.93 -5.77
N THR A 351 3.80 -11.61 -5.05
CA THR A 351 2.85 -10.57 -5.45
C THR A 351 3.51 -9.18 -5.44
N ALA A 352 4.28 -8.86 -4.41
CA ALA A 352 5.05 -7.61 -4.37
C ALA A 352 6.04 -7.52 -5.53
N VAL A 353 6.75 -8.61 -5.83
CA VAL A 353 7.64 -8.70 -6.99
C VAL A 353 6.88 -8.46 -8.28
N LYS A 354 5.74 -9.13 -8.46
CA LYS A 354 4.93 -9.00 -9.67
C LYS A 354 4.54 -7.55 -9.97
N TYR A 355 4.20 -6.77 -8.94
CA TYR A 355 3.71 -5.39 -9.08
C TYR A 355 4.77 -4.31 -8.91
N GLY A 356 6.01 -4.64 -8.60
CA GLY A 356 6.99 -3.63 -8.24
C GLY A 356 6.55 -2.84 -7.00
N ALA A 357 6.01 -3.53 -6.01
CA ALA A 357 5.42 -2.95 -4.80
C ALA A 357 6.21 -3.36 -3.54
N SER A 358 5.84 -2.81 -2.40
CA SER A 358 6.34 -3.23 -1.09
C SER A 358 5.38 -4.20 -0.42
N ILE A 359 5.92 -5.12 0.36
CA ILE A 359 5.17 -5.99 1.25
C ILE A 359 5.76 -5.93 2.65
N ASN A 360 4.92 -5.66 3.66
CA ASN A 360 5.27 -5.81 5.06
C ASN A 360 4.63 -7.08 5.60
N ILE A 361 5.44 -7.96 6.19
CA ILE A 361 5.00 -9.22 6.80
C ILE A 361 5.37 -9.15 8.28
N ALA A 362 4.34 -9.16 9.14
CA ALA A 362 4.51 -9.08 10.58
C ALA A 362 4.36 -10.46 11.23
N PHE A 363 5.24 -10.73 12.17
CA PHE A 363 5.25 -11.92 13.01
C PHE A 363 5.13 -11.50 14.48
N HIS A 364 4.58 -12.36 15.33
CA HIS A 364 4.45 -12.10 16.76
C HIS A 364 5.36 -13.02 17.58
N GLN A 365 4.98 -14.27 17.74
CA GLN A 365 5.64 -15.23 18.58
C GLN A 365 6.36 -16.29 17.75
N HIS A 366 7.47 -16.78 18.28
CA HIS A 366 8.25 -17.83 17.68
C HIS A 366 8.30 -19.06 18.61
N HIS A 367 8.24 -20.24 18.01
CA HIS A 367 8.32 -21.50 18.73
C HIS A 367 9.39 -22.39 18.11
N ALA A 368 10.06 -23.21 18.89
CA ALA A 368 11.14 -24.05 18.37
C ALA A 368 10.66 -25.05 17.31
N THR A 369 9.49 -25.64 17.49
CA THR A 369 9.05 -26.83 16.72
C THR A 369 7.65 -26.74 16.11
N VAL A 370 6.74 -25.90 16.63
CA VAL A 370 5.31 -25.95 16.27
C VAL A 370 4.83 -24.60 15.77
N SER A 371 4.01 -24.61 14.71
CA SER A 371 3.27 -23.42 14.24
C SER A 371 1.79 -23.56 14.63
N THR A 372 1.30 -22.64 15.47
CA THR A 372 -0.10 -22.59 15.91
C THR A 372 -0.53 -21.16 16.22
N GLY A 373 -1.71 -20.74 15.75
CA GLY A 373 -2.20 -19.36 15.93
C GLY A 373 -1.20 -18.34 15.40
N ALA A 374 -0.72 -17.45 16.27
CA ALA A 374 0.29 -16.43 15.94
C ALA A 374 1.75 -16.91 16.19
N GLN A 375 1.96 -18.16 16.63
CA GLN A 375 3.27 -18.76 16.88
C GLN A 375 3.78 -19.46 15.63
N ILE A 376 4.93 -19.05 15.11
CA ILE A 376 5.59 -19.68 13.97
C ILE A 376 6.73 -20.59 14.42
N SER A 377 6.85 -21.78 13.81
CA SER A 377 8.01 -22.65 14.06
C SER A 377 9.28 -22.10 13.46
N THR A 378 10.44 -22.42 14.05
CA THR A 378 11.75 -22.07 13.49
C THR A 378 11.93 -22.57 12.07
N ALA A 379 11.42 -23.76 11.74
CA ALA A 379 11.53 -24.35 10.42
C ALA A 379 10.72 -23.58 9.37
N ASP A 380 9.46 -23.22 9.71
CA ASP A 380 8.60 -22.47 8.81
C ASP A 380 9.13 -21.04 8.61
N PHE A 381 9.55 -20.38 9.70
CA PHE A 381 10.15 -19.06 9.63
C PHE A 381 11.41 -19.06 8.75
N ARG A 382 12.32 -20.03 8.96
CA ARG A 382 13.52 -20.19 8.12
C ARG A 382 13.18 -20.39 6.65
N THR A 383 12.12 -21.15 6.34
CA THR A 383 11.65 -21.34 4.95
C THR A 383 11.22 -20.02 4.32
N ILE A 384 10.46 -19.21 5.03
CA ILE A 384 10.00 -17.88 4.59
C ILE A 384 11.20 -16.94 4.40
N ILE A 385 12.10 -16.85 5.38
CA ILE A 385 13.27 -15.96 5.34
C ILE A 385 14.23 -16.35 4.20
N ARG A 386 14.42 -17.64 3.95
CA ARG A 386 15.24 -18.10 2.82
C ARG A 386 14.63 -17.75 1.47
N HIS A 387 13.29 -17.66 1.35
CA HIS A 387 12.66 -17.15 0.14
C HIS A 387 12.93 -15.65 -0.03
N ALA A 388 12.73 -14.84 1.03
CA ALA A 388 13.06 -13.42 1.02
C ALA A 388 14.54 -13.18 0.63
N TYR A 389 15.45 -13.96 1.23
CA TYR A 389 16.88 -13.89 0.91
C TYR A 389 17.18 -14.23 -0.55
N ARG A 390 16.55 -15.27 -1.13
CA ARG A 390 16.74 -15.61 -2.55
C ARG A 390 16.34 -14.44 -3.47
N LEU A 391 15.20 -13.79 -3.20
CA LEU A 391 14.77 -12.63 -3.95
C LEU A 391 15.75 -11.45 -3.81
N HIS A 392 16.31 -11.26 -2.61
CA HIS A 392 17.29 -10.21 -2.33
C HIS A 392 18.64 -10.51 -3.00
N ALA A 393 19.19 -11.71 -2.82
CA ALA A 393 20.49 -12.12 -3.36
C ALA A 393 20.48 -12.17 -4.90
N SER A 394 19.35 -12.47 -5.53
CA SER A 394 19.18 -12.41 -6.99
C SER A 394 18.86 -11.01 -7.52
N ASN A 395 18.86 -10.00 -6.68
CA ASN A 395 18.55 -8.59 -7.02
C ASN A 395 17.12 -8.38 -7.60
N VAL A 396 16.20 -9.29 -7.35
CA VAL A 396 14.79 -9.21 -7.79
C VAL A 396 14.00 -8.27 -6.88
N ALA A 397 14.24 -8.33 -5.55
CA ALA A 397 13.64 -7.45 -4.56
C ALA A 397 14.70 -7.05 -3.52
N ASP A 398 14.48 -5.95 -2.80
CA ASP A 398 15.31 -5.63 -1.64
C ASP A 398 14.56 -6.03 -0.36
N VAL A 399 15.26 -6.71 0.56
CA VAL A 399 14.78 -6.88 1.94
C VAL A 399 15.36 -5.71 2.75
N VAL A 400 14.48 -4.90 3.32
CA VAL A 400 14.83 -3.64 3.98
C VAL A 400 14.12 -3.49 5.32
N THR A 401 14.70 -2.71 6.22
CA THR A 401 13.99 -2.27 7.44
C THR A 401 12.99 -1.15 7.12
N HIS A 402 12.13 -0.80 8.06
CA HIS A 402 11.09 0.22 7.84
C HIS A 402 11.69 1.60 7.59
N SER A 403 12.73 1.97 8.35
CA SER A 403 13.44 3.24 8.14
C SER A 403 14.18 3.29 6.79
N GLN A 404 14.82 2.21 6.38
CA GLN A 404 15.46 2.12 5.07
C GLN A 404 14.44 2.22 3.93
N TRP A 405 13.29 1.57 4.09
CA TRP A 405 12.19 1.65 3.12
C TRP A 405 11.68 3.09 2.99
N TYR A 406 11.38 3.74 4.13
CA TYR A 406 10.86 5.11 4.14
C TYR A 406 11.86 6.12 3.57
N ASN A 407 13.12 6.08 4.01
CA ASN A 407 14.18 6.98 3.54
C ASN A 407 14.52 6.77 2.05
N GLY A 408 14.29 5.60 1.54
CA GLY A 408 14.54 5.29 0.15
C GLY A 408 13.43 5.73 -0.81
N MET A 409 12.30 6.27 -0.31
CA MET A 409 11.22 6.83 -1.13
C MET A 409 11.41 8.32 -1.46
N GLY A 410 12.36 9.01 -0.81
CA GLY A 410 12.69 10.42 -1.01
C GLY A 410 13.61 10.69 -2.21
#